data_cb4e08587c84be1f2270fd085bfc6e6c
#
_entry.id   cb4e08587c84be1f2270fd085bfc6e6c
#
_cell.length_a   1.000
_cell.length_b   1.000
_cell.length_c   1.000
_cell.angle_alpha   90.00
_cell.angle_beta   90.00
_cell.angle_gamma   90.00
#
_symmetry.space_group_name_H-M   'P 1'
#
loop_
_entity.id
_entity.type
_entity.pdbx_description
1 polymer ?
#
loop_
_entity_poly.entity_id
_entity_poly.type
_entity_poly.pdbx_seq_one_letter_code
_entity_poly.pdbx_strand_id
1 'polypeptide(L)'
;NMIPQETLEQTFKEIEKAMEENKTRKRPRGASTISQQTAKNVFLWPASSWLRKGLEVYFTTLIELCWSKERIMEVYLNSIEMGKGIYGAEAVAKEHFHKKAGQLTPGECALIAASLPNPRKFNSGKPSNYMFKRQKKILYLMKCVPAFPQKEKKKAENT
;
A
#
# COMPACT_ATOMS: atom_id res chain seq x y z
N ASN A 1 -17.94 -19.48 -10.07
CA ASN A 1 -17.68 -19.36 -8.64
C ASN A 1 -18.26 -18.03 -8.19
N MET A 2 -19.43 -18.09 -7.54
CA MET A 2 -20.05 -16.92 -6.91
C MET A 2 -19.21 -16.47 -5.73
N ILE A 3 -19.06 -15.15 -5.59
CA ILE A 3 -18.45 -14.52 -4.42
C ILE A 3 -19.25 -14.93 -3.20
N PRO A 4 -18.65 -15.47 -2.12
CA PRO A 4 -19.36 -15.80 -0.90
C PRO A 4 -20.10 -14.56 -0.37
N GLN A 5 -21.38 -14.72 -0.07
CA GLN A 5 -22.24 -13.64 0.41
C GLN A 5 -21.67 -12.98 1.68
N GLU A 6 -21.02 -13.76 2.55
CA GLU A 6 -20.34 -13.29 3.76
C GLU A 6 -19.20 -12.28 3.46
N THR A 7 -18.48 -12.45 2.37
CA THR A 7 -17.38 -11.54 1.98
C THR A 7 -17.94 -10.17 1.54
N LEU A 8 -19.06 -10.17 0.84
CA LEU A 8 -19.76 -8.94 0.44
C LEU A 8 -20.32 -8.21 1.66
N GLU A 9 -20.97 -8.93 2.57
CA GLU A 9 -21.54 -8.34 3.80
C GLU A 9 -20.47 -7.76 4.73
N GLN A 10 -19.33 -8.45 4.89
CA GLN A 10 -18.20 -7.92 5.65
C GLN A 10 -17.64 -6.66 5.02
N THR A 11 -17.49 -6.64 3.71
CA THR A 11 -16.99 -5.46 2.97
C THR A 11 -17.95 -4.28 3.10
N PHE A 12 -19.28 -4.51 3.03
CA PHE A 12 -20.29 -3.47 3.24
C PHE A 12 -20.27 -2.93 4.67
N LYS A 13 -20.15 -3.79 5.69
CA LYS A 13 -20.05 -3.37 7.09
C LYS A 13 -18.80 -2.54 7.39
N GLU A 14 -17.65 -2.89 6.78
CA GLU A 14 -16.42 -2.10 6.91
C GLU A 14 -16.56 -0.72 6.25
N ILE A 15 -17.24 -0.64 5.10
CA ILE A 15 -17.51 0.62 4.42
C ILE A 15 -18.45 1.48 5.24
N GLU A 16 -19.53 0.91 5.76
CA GLU A 16 -20.49 1.61 6.62
C GLU A 16 -19.81 2.18 7.86
N LYS A 17 -19.00 1.36 8.54
CA LYS A 17 -18.20 1.78 9.69
C LYS A 17 -17.23 2.90 9.37
N ALA A 18 -16.52 2.81 8.25
CA ALA A 18 -15.61 3.86 7.79
C ALA A 18 -16.34 5.15 7.40
N MET A 19 -17.54 5.04 6.82
CA MET A 19 -18.39 6.20 6.51
C MET A 19 -18.93 6.87 7.76
N GLU A 20 -19.31 6.10 8.78
CA GLU A 20 -19.81 6.60 10.05
C GLU A 20 -18.71 7.28 10.88
N GLU A 21 -17.52 6.67 10.94
CA GLU A 21 -16.34 7.27 11.55
C GLU A 21 -15.87 8.56 10.84
N ASN A 22 -16.08 8.67 9.53
CA ASN A 22 -15.74 9.88 8.76
C ASN A 22 -16.76 11.02 8.97
N LYS A 23 -18.02 10.73 9.29
CA LYS A 23 -19.03 11.76 9.61
C LYS A 23 -18.74 12.50 10.91
N THR A 24 -18.06 11.87 11.85
CA THR A 24 -17.79 12.42 13.19
C THR A 24 -16.44 13.11 13.30
N ARG A 25 -15.58 13.07 12.29
CA ARG A 25 -14.21 13.61 12.33
C ARG A 25 -14.05 14.88 11.50
N LYS A 26 -13.39 15.90 12.10
CA LYS A 26 -12.96 17.14 11.41
C LYS A 26 -11.98 16.92 10.23
N ARG A 27 -11.37 15.74 10.11
CA ARG A 27 -10.54 15.29 8.96
C ARG A 27 -10.79 13.80 8.72
N PRO A 28 -11.30 13.40 7.56
CA PRO A 28 -11.46 11.99 7.20
C PRO A 28 -10.09 11.29 7.24
N ARG A 29 -9.95 10.25 8.05
CA ARG A 29 -8.83 9.31 7.92
C ARG A 29 -9.13 8.41 6.74
N GLY A 30 -8.17 8.26 5.82
CA GLY A 30 -8.25 7.25 4.80
C GLY A 30 -8.26 5.86 5.46
N ALA A 31 -9.43 5.23 5.50
CA ALA A 31 -9.59 3.84 5.93
C ALA A 31 -9.28 2.86 4.79
N SER A 32 -8.47 3.29 3.81
CA SER A 32 -8.08 2.46 2.67
C SER A 32 -7.05 1.43 3.09
N THR A 33 -7.34 0.16 2.84
CA THR A 33 -6.38 -0.93 2.90
C THR A 33 -5.39 -0.86 1.73
N ILE A 34 -4.31 -1.66 1.79
CA ILE A 34 -3.36 -1.79 0.67
C ILE A 34 -4.09 -2.25 -0.60
N SER A 35 -5.01 -3.20 -0.50
CA SER A 35 -5.81 -3.69 -1.64
C SER A 35 -6.65 -2.57 -2.25
N GLN A 36 -7.31 -1.75 -1.44
CA GLN A 36 -8.09 -0.59 -1.92
C GLN A 36 -7.20 0.46 -2.60
N GLN A 37 -6.03 0.74 -2.04
CA GLN A 37 -5.08 1.66 -2.66
C GLN A 37 -4.54 1.11 -3.99
N THR A 38 -4.27 -0.19 -4.06
CA THR A 38 -3.87 -0.86 -5.30
C THR A 38 -4.96 -0.77 -6.35
N ALA A 39 -6.21 -1.12 -6.01
CA ALA A 39 -7.35 -1.03 -6.91
C ALA A 39 -7.53 0.38 -7.45
N LYS A 40 -7.46 1.39 -6.57
CA LYS A 40 -7.56 2.79 -6.93
C LYS A 40 -6.46 3.23 -7.90
N ASN A 41 -5.22 2.86 -7.64
CA ASN A 41 -4.08 3.34 -8.43
C ASN A 41 -3.94 2.62 -9.78
N VAL A 42 -4.39 1.37 -9.88
CA VAL A 42 -4.25 0.55 -11.08
C VAL A 42 -5.44 0.67 -12.02
N PHE A 43 -6.66 0.73 -11.48
CA PHE A 43 -7.88 0.60 -12.29
C PHE A 43 -8.72 1.87 -12.38
N LEU A 44 -8.46 2.88 -11.56
CA LEU A 44 -9.34 4.03 -11.43
C LEU A 44 -8.64 5.35 -11.77
N TRP A 45 -9.43 6.29 -12.30
CA TRP A 45 -8.98 7.65 -12.60
C TRP A 45 -9.05 8.57 -11.37
N PRO A 46 -8.25 9.65 -11.33
CA PRO A 46 -8.26 10.61 -10.22
C PRO A 46 -9.49 11.54 -10.31
N ALA A 47 -10.61 11.09 -9.78
CA ALA A 47 -11.81 11.91 -9.60
C ALA A 47 -12.53 11.49 -8.32
N SER A 48 -13.32 12.37 -7.74
CA SER A 48 -14.18 12.03 -6.61
C SER A 48 -15.63 11.90 -7.08
N SER A 49 -16.11 10.69 -7.25
CA SER A 49 -17.50 10.43 -7.57
C SER A 49 -18.01 9.20 -6.84
N TRP A 50 -19.31 9.13 -6.63
CA TRP A 50 -19.98 7.98 -6.03
C TRP A 50 -19.76 6.70 -6.82
N LEU A 51 -19.83 6.81 -8.16
CA LEU A 51 -19.57 5.71 -9.07
C LEU A 51 -18.15 5.17 -8.91
N ARG A 52 -17.15 6.06 -8.81
CA ARG A 52 -15.76 5.67 -8.59
C ARG A 52 -15.57 4.93 -7.26
N LYS A 53 -16.27 5.35 -6.20
CA LYS A 53 -16.19 4.65 -4.89
C LYS A 53 -16.79 3.25 -4.96
N GLY A 54 -17.87 3.07 -5.67
CA GLY A 54 -18.45 1.75 -5.96
C GLY A 54 -17.51 0.85 -6.76
N LEU A 55 -16.87 1.39 -7.79
CA LEU A 55 -15.87 0.66 -8.58
C LEU A 55 -14.61 0.32 -7.78
N GLU A 56 -14.19 1.19 -6.86
CA GLU A 56 -13.07 0.92 -5.94
C GLU A 56 -13.36 -0.33 -5.09
N VAL A 57 -14.55 -0.46 -4.54
CA VAL A 57 -14.97 -1.64 -3.77
C VAL A 57 -15.01 -2.88 -4.65
N TYR A 58 -15.59 -2.78 -5.84
CA TYR A 58 -15.68 -3.88 -6.79
C TYR A 58 -14.30 -4.41 -7.19
N PHE A 59 -13.38 -3.55 -7.60
CA PHE A 59 -12.03 -3.96 -7.98
C PHE A 59 -11.21 -4.46 -6.78
N THR A 60 -11.39 -3.89 -5.58
CA THR A 60 -10.76 -4.39 -4.36
C THR A 60 -11.16 -5.84 -4.10
N THR A 61 -12.45 -6.14 -4.18
CA THR A 61 -12.96 -7.50 -4.01
C THR A 61 -12.39 -8.46 -5.06
N LEU A 62 -12.34 -8.05 -6.32
CA LEU A 62 -11.75 -8.85 -7.39
C LEU A 62 -10.26 -9.13 -7.14
N ILE A 63 -9.49 -8.13 -6.74
CA ILE A 63 -8.06 -8.27 -6.43
C ILE A 63 -7.88 -9.28 -5.30
N GLU A 64 -8.63 -9.16 -4.21
CA GLU A 64 -8.51 -10.05 -3.06
C GLU A 64 -8.92 -11.49 -3.36
N LEU A 65 -9.84 -11.69 -4.29
CA LEU A 65 -10.25 -13.02 -4.73
C LEU A 65 -9.29 -13.66 -5.75
N CYS A 66 -8.72 -12.85 -6.64
CA CYS A 66 -7.96 -13.36 -7.79
C CYS A 66 -6.45 -13.34 -7.56
N TRP A 67 -5.94 -12.48 -6.69
CA TRP A 67 -4.52 -12.29 -6.46
C TRP A 67 -4.07 -12.79 -5.09
N SER A 68 -2.87 -13.37 -5.02
CA SER A 68 -2.23 -13.64 -3.75
C SER A 68 -1.80 -12.34 -3.05
N LYS A 69 -1.61 -12.39 -1.73
CA LYS A 69 -1.13 -11.23 -0.96
C LYS A 69 0.22 -10.72 -1.46
N GLU A 70 1.09 -11.63 -1.92
CA GLU A 70 2.38 -11.31 -2.53
C GLU A 70 2.18 -10.50 -3.81
N ARG A 71 1.22 -10.91 -4.65
CA ARG A 71 0.92 -10.21 -5.90
C ARG A 71 0.32 -8.83 -5.64
N ILE A 72 -0.56 -8.70 -4.67
CA ILE A 72 -1.13 -7.40 -4.26
C ILE A 72 -0.02 -6.47 -3.78
N MET A 73 0.90 -6.97 -2.93
CA MET A 73 2.02 -6.18 -2.43
C MET A 73 2.99 -5.79 -3.54
N GLU A 74 3.31 -6.69 -4.46
CA GLU A 74 4.16 -6.43 -5.62
C GLU A 74 3.59 -5.29 -6.48
N VAL A 75 2.31 -5.37 -6.83
CA VAL A 75 1.64 -4.34 -7.63
C VAL A 75 1.54 -3.02 -6.86
N TYR A 76 1.22 -3.07 -5.57
CA TYR A 76 1.19 -1.90 -4.69
C TYR A 76 2.53 -1.16 -4.70
N LEU A 77 3.63 -1.86 -4.42
CA LEU A 77 4.97 -1.29 -4.35
C LEU A 77 5.47 -0.73 -5.69
N ASN A 78 4.93 -1.20 -6.81
CA ASN A 78 5.29 -0.70 -8.14
C ASN A 78 4.38 0.42 -8.65
N SER A 79 3.23 0.64 -8.04
CA SER A 79 2.21 1.57 -8.58
C SER A 79 1.95 2.81 -7.74
N ILE A 80 2.20 2.78 -6.42
CA ILE A 80 1.85 3.91 -5.55
C ILE A 80 2.83 5.07 -5.66
N GLU A 81 2.32 6.28 -5.39
CA GLU A 81 3.16 7.47 -5.26
C GLU A 81 3.96 7.39 -3.95
N MET A 82 5.29 7.40 -4.06
CA MET A 82 6.23 7.33 -2.94
C MET A 82 7.02 8.63 -2.73
N GLY A 83 6.83 9.58 -3.59
CA GLY A 83 7.35 10.95 -3.57
C GLY A 83 6.53 11.81 -4.51
N LYS A 84 6.71 13.12 -4.49
CA LYS A 84 5.96 14.04 -5.38
C LYS A 84 6.22 13.69 -6.86
N GLY A 85 5.24 13.06 -7.51
CA GLY A 85 5.36 12.60 -8.90
C GLY A 85 6.27 11.38 -9.09
N ILE A 86 6.66 10.69 -8.02
CA ILE A 86 7.54 9.51 -8.07
C ILE A 86 6.69 8.29 -7.72
N TYR A 87 6.56 7.38 -8.66
CA TYR A 87 5.72 6.19 -8.55
C TYR A 87 6.57 4.92 -8.53
N GLY A 88 6.34 4.08 -7.53
CA GLY A 88 6.97 2.79 -7.36
C GLY A 88 8.31 2.82 -6.63
N ALA A 89 8.67 1.66 -6.07
CA ALA A 89 9.84 1.49 -5.22
C ALA A 89 11.16 1.71 -5.97
N GLU A 90 11.26 1.28 -7.22
CA GLU A 90 12.48 1.48 -8.02
C GLU A 90 12.72 2.97 -8.33
N ALA A 91 11.65 3.71 -8.65
CA ALA A 91 11.76 5.13 -8.94
C ALA A 91 12.20 5.93 -7.72
N VAL A 92 11.60 5.69 -6.54
CA VAL A 92 11.97 6.40 -5.30
C VAL A 92 13.37 6.01 -4.83
N ALA A 93 13.79 4.76 -5.02
CA ALA A 93 15.15 4.31 -4.71
C ALA A 93 16.20 5.05 -5.56
N LYS A 94 15.93 5.20 -6.84
CA LYS A 94 16.80 5.97 -7.75
C LYS A 94 16.84 7.46 -7.41
N GLU A 95 15.67 8.08 -7.28
CA GLU A 95 15.55 9.53 -7.12
C GLU A 95 16.02 10.02 -5.74
N HIS A 96 15.70 9.29 -4.68
CA HIS A 96 15.98 9.71 -3.32
C HIS A 96 17.25 9.13 -2.73
N PHE A 97 17.69 7.95 -3.18
CA PHE A 97 18.82 7.22 -2.58
C PHE A 97 19.92 6.86 -3.58
N HIS A 98 19.74 7.13 -4.88
CA HIS A 98 20.68 6.82 -5.95
C HIS A 98 21.09 5.34 -6.01
N LYS A 99 20.12 4.45 -5.73
CA LYS A 99 20.31 3.00 -5.65
C LYS A 99 19.19 2.28 -6.40
N LYS A 100 19.38 0.99 -6.67
CA LYS A 100 18.29 0.10 -7.06
C LYS A 100 17.44 -0.25 -5.83
N ALA A 101 16.16 -0.54 -6.02
CA ALA A 101 15.25 -0.90 -4.91
C ALA A 101 15.78 -2.06 -4.06
N GLY A 102 16.36 -3.09 -4.70
CA GLY A 102 16.95 -4.23 -3.99
C GLY A 102 18.23 -3.92 -3.17
N GLN A 103 18.77 -2.73 -3.28
CA GLN A 103 19.96 -2.27 -2.53
C GLN A 103 19.61 -1.33 -1.39
N LEU A 104 18.31 -1.05 -1.18
CA LEU A 104 17.85 -0.22 -0.08
C LEU A 104 18.12 -0.89 1.26
N THR A 105 18.64 -0.11 2.21
CA THR A 105 18.81 -0.57 3.58
C THR A 105 17.45 -0.59 4.31
N PRO A 106 17.30 -1.36 5.40
CA PRO A 106 16.09 -1.33 6.22
C PRO A 106 15.72 0.09 6.70
N GLY A 107 16.72 0.93 6.98
CA GLY A 107 16.52 2.33 7.36
C GLY A 107 15.92 3.17 6.24
N GLU A 108 16.40 3.01 5.02
CA GLU A 108 15.87 3.68 3.82
C GLU A 108 14.45 3.20 3.49
N CYS A 109 14.20 1.90 3.57
CA CYS A 109 12.84 1.33 3.43
C CYS A 109 11.87 1.92 4.47
N ALA A 110 12.31 2.06 5.72
CA ALA A 110 11.51 2.64 6.78
C ALA A 110 11.24 4.15 6.57
N LEU A 111 12.15 4.90 5.96
CA LEU A 111 11.93 6.30 5.56
C LEU A 111 10.91 6.41 4.44
N ILE A 112 10.99 5.54 3.43
CA ILE A 112 9.98 5.47 2.37
C ILE A 112 8.61 5.16 2.98
N ALA A 113 8.50 4.13 3.82
CA ALA A 113 7.27 3.79 4.51
C ALA A 113 6.73 4.94 5.38
N ALA A 114 7.60 5.71 6.03
CA ALA A 114 7.22 6.90 6.80
C ALA A 114 6.65 8.03 5.93
N SER A 115 7.01 8.10 4.65
CA SER A 115 6.50 9.11 3.71
C SER A 115 5.14 8.76 3.10
N LEU A 116 4.76 7.47 3.05
CA LEU A 116 3.55 6.99 2.36
C LEU A 116 2.22 7.66 2.78
N PRO A 117 1.99 8.07 4.03
CA PRO A 117 0.75 8.76 4.41
C PRO A 117 0.54 10.09 3.68
N ASN A 118 1.61 10.76 3.26
CA ASN A 118 1.56 11.96 2.42
C ASN A 118 2.89 12.13 1.67
N PRO A 119 3.09 11.38 0.56
CA PRO A 119 4.38 11.36 -0.15
C PRO A 119 4.71 12.67 -0.85
N ARG A 120 3.72 13.53 -1.07
CA ARG A 120 3.94 14.88 -1.62
C ARG A 120 4.49 15.87 -0.61
N LYS A 121 4.21 15.63 0.68
CA LYS A 121 4.69 16.47 1.79
C LYS A 121 5.97 15.92 2.40
N PHE A 122 6.05 14.60 2.55
CA PHE A 122 7.16 13.93 3.21
C PHE A 122 8.14 13.37 2.17
N ASN A 123 9.35 13.88 2.17
CA ASN A 123 10.39 13.45 1.25
C ASN A 123 11.34 12.48 1.97
N SER A 124 11.39 11.22 1.52
CA SER A 124 12.26 10.20 2.13
C SER A 124 13.76 10.44 1.87
N GLY A 125 14.10 11.18 0.81
CA GLY A 125 15.48 11.56 0.52
C GLY A 125 15.95 12.80 1.33
N LYS A 126 15.01 13.57 1.89
CA LYS A 126 15.28 14.72 2.77
C LYS A 126 14.37 14.66 3.99
N PRO A 127 14.58 13.67 4.88
CA PRO A 127 13.66 13.39 5.98
C PRO A 127 13.68 14.49 7.05
N SER A 128 12.50 14.85 7.54
CA SER A 128 12.31 15.73 8.68
C SER A 128 12.51 15.00 10.01
N ASN A 129 12.66 15.75 11.12
CA ASN A 129 12.71 15.16 12.47
C ASN A 129 11.50 14.26 12.79
N TYR A 130 10.33 14.61 12.30
CA TYR A 130 9.14 13.79 12.40
C TYR A 130 9.30 12.44 11.67
N MET A 131 9.87 12.45 10.47
CA MET A 131 10.11 11.23 9.69
C MET A 131 11.14 10.32 10.37
N PHE A 132 12.20 10.88 10.97
CA PHE A 132 13.17 10.10 11.74
C PHE A 132 12.54 9.43 12.97
N LYS A 133 11.63 10.10 13.67
CA LYS A 133 10.88 9.49 14.77
C LYS A 133 10.00 8.32 14.27
N ARG A 134 9.33 8.50 13.16
CA ARG A 134 8.54 7.43 12.54
C ARG A 134 9.41 6.29 12.05
N GLN A 135 10.54 6.56 11.42
CA GLN A 135 11.52 5.56 10.97
C GLN A 135 11.93 4.63 12.12
N LYS A 136 12.29 5.20 13.28
CA LYS A 136 12.66 4.38 14.46
C LYS A 136 11.54 3.44 14.88
N LYS A 137 10.31 3.93 14.91
CA LYS A 137 9.13 3.11 15.24
C LYS A 137 8.90 2.00 14.18
N ILE A 138 9.02 2.32 12.91
CA ILE A 138 8.85 1.35 11.82
C ILE A 138 9.94 0.29 11.87
N LEU A 139 11.20 0.67 12.09
CA LEU A 139 12.31 -0.28 12.24
C LEU A 139 12.11 -1.24 13.43
N TYR A 140 11.56 -0.74 14.53
CA TYR A 140 11.19 -1.60 15.65
C TYR A 140 10.08 -2.59 15.25
N LEU A 141 9.02 -2.11 14.60
CA LEU A 141 7.91 -2.95 14.15
C LEU A 141 8.35 -4.00 13.11
N MET A 142 9.28 -3.66 12.23
CA MET A 142 9.84 -4.61 11.25
C MET A 142 10.50 -5.82 11.91
N LYS A 143 11.07 -5.66 13.10
CA LYS A 143 11.65 -6.78 13.87
C LYS A 143 10.58 -7.66 14.52
N CYS A 144 9.39 -7.12 14.77
CA CYS A 144 8.28 -7.83 15.41
C CYS A 144 7.40 -8.60 14.41
N VAL A 145 7.53 -8.32 13.13
CA VAL A 145 6.73 -8.95 12.07
C VAL A 145 7.54 -10.08 11.43
N PRO A 146 6.96 -11.28 11.23
CA PRO A 146 7.64 -12.35 10.50
C PRO A 146 7.98 -11.88 9.08
N ALA A 147 9.06 -12.42 8.53
CA ALA A 147 9.46 -12.13 7.15
C ALA A 147 8.30 -12.45 6.19
N PHE A 148 8.10 -11.56 5.21
CA PHE A 148 7.09 -11.78 4.17
C PHE A 148 7.44 -13.08 3.43
N PRO A 149 6.47 -13.98 3.18
CA PRO A 149 6.77 -15.25 2.53
C PRO A 149 7.40 -15.00 1.16
N GLN A 150 8.64 -15.44 1.02
CA GLN A 150 9.30 -15.46 -0.28
C GLN A 150 8.81 -16.68 -1.04
N LYS A 151 8.52 -16.53 -2.32
CA LYS A 151 8.27 -17.68 -3.20
C LYS A 151 9.49 -18.61 -3.08
N GLU A 152 9.27 -19.82 -2.58
CA GLU A 152 10.28 -20.88 -2.73
C GLU A 152 10.62 -20.94 -4.22
N LYS A 153 11.89 -20.66 -4.54
CA LYS A 153 12.42 -20.98 -5.86
C LYS A 153 12.24 -22.48 -5.99
N LYS A 154 11.24 -22.93 -6.76
CA LYS A 154 11.17 -24.32 -7.19
C LYS A 154 12.55 -24.62 -7.79
N LYS A 155 13.35 -25.39 -7.08
CA LYS A 155 14.51 -26.04 -7.67
C LYS A 155 13.99 -26.80 -8.87
N ALA A 156 14.39 -26.38 -10.06
CA ALA A 156 14.24 -27.21 -11.22
C ALA A 156 14.98 -28.51 -10.87
N GLU A 157 14.23 -29.55 -10.58
CA GLU A 157 14.76 -30.91 -10.60
C GLU A 157 15.16 -31.18 -12.04
N ASN A 158 16.46 -31.15 -12.26
CA ASN A 158 17.06 -31.79 -13.41
C ASN A 158 16.81 -33.30 -13.28
N THR A 159 16.05 -33.83 -14.19
CA THR A 159 16.14 -35.22 -14.62
C THR A 159 16.18 -35.25 -16.13
#